data_0a2f286418e4c16d267cf7e0131b5cbb
#
_entry.id   0a2f286418e4c16d267cf7e0131b5cbb
#
_cell.length_a   1.000
_cell.length_b   1.000
_cell.length_c   1.000
_cell.angle_alpha   90.00
_cell.angle_beta   90.00
_cell.angle_gamma   90.00
#
_symmetry.space_group_name_H-M   'P 1'
#
loop_
_entity.id
_entity.type
_entity.pdbx_description
1 polymer ?
#
loop_
_entity_poly.entity_id
_entity_poly.type
_entity_poly.pdbx_seq_one_letter_code
_entity_poly.pdbx_strand_id
1 'polypeptide(L)'
;RQMCIRDSEDIIAIIKYLIQLINSKADVDDIDHLSNRRVRTVGEQLSNQFSVGFVRMARTIRERMNVRDNEVFTPVDLINAKTLSSVINSFFGTSQLSQFMDQINPLAEITHKRRLSALGPGGLSRDRAGFEVRDVHYTHYGRLCPIESPEGPNIGLISSLCVYAKISPMGFIETPYRKVENGQIDMNNDDIRYYSAEEEEGKIVAQANMPIDDEGHFLQPDRIKAREGADFPVVTAEEVNLMDVAPNQIASIAASLIPFLEHDDANRALMGSNMMRQAVPLVTTDAPIVGTGIEKDMISDSRIQIVAEGDGEVTFADATKIQIRYERTEDEILASFEPEVTTYELPRYRRTNQNTSITLKPIVLTGDKVVKGQILTEGYSTQHGELALGRNLKVAFMPWKGYNFEDAIVISERIQREDIFTSVHVDEYIMEVRDTKRGVEELTSDIPNVSEDATKDLDANGIIRIGANVHPGDILIGKITPKGESDPSPEEKLLRAIFGDKAGDVKDASLKAQPSLHGVVIDTRLYSRANKEGKKGKSAEKAQLEKLDEKFAAEISELTKR
;
A
#
# COMPACT_ATOMS: atom_id res chain seq x y z
N ARG A 1 28.86 -6.67 -4.56
CA ARG A 1 29.44 -6.35 -5.89
C ARG A 1 28.35 -6.61 -6.90
N GLN A 2 27.70 -5.58 -7.39
CA GLN A 2 26.87 -5.71 -8.58
C GLN A 2 27.76 -6.21 -9.72
N MET A 3 27.27 -7.21 -10.45
CA MET A 3 27.94 -7.87 -11.57
C MET A 3 28.58 -6.87 -12.54
N CYS A 4 29.77 -6.42 -12.24
CA CYS A 4 30.62 -5.74 -13.19
C CYS A 4 31.65 -6.76 -13.66
N ILE A 5 31.45 -7.33 -14.84
CA ILE A 5 32.45 -8.12 -15.53
C ILE A 5 33.62 -7.16 -15.85
N ARG A 6 34.54 -7.01 -14.91
CA ARG A 6 35.69 -6.12 -15.06
C ARG A 6 37.00 -6.78 -14.71
N ASP A 7 36.94 -7.87 -13.96
CA ASP A 7 38.14 -8.53 -13.52
C ASP A 7 38.59 -9.56 -14.59
N SER A 8 39.90 -9.69 -14.74
CA SER A 8 40.47 -10.62 -15.72
C SER A 8 40.07 -12.07 -15.47
N GLU A 9 39.79 -12.42 -14.22
CA GLU A 9 39.31 -13.74 -13.79
C GLU A 9 37.94 -14.06 -14.33
N ASP A 10 37.01 -13.10 -14.31
CA ASP A 10 35.64 -13.23 -14.86
C ASP A 10 35.68 -13.46 -16.36
N ILE A 11 36.54 -12.73 -17.08
CA ILE A 11 36.72 -12.87 -18.53
C ILE A 11 37.26 -14.27 -18.86
N ILE A 12 38.23 -14.74 -18.11
CA ILE A 12 38.81 -16.08 -18.28
C ILE A 12 37.75 -17.15 -17.98
N ALA A 13 36.96 -17.01 -16.96
CA ALA A 13 35.87 -17.91 -16.61
C ALA A 13 34.82 -17.99 -17.72
N ILE A 14 34.39 -16.84 -18.26
CA ILE A 14 33.47 -16.77 -19.41
C ILE A 14 34.03 -17.48 -20.65
N ILE A 15 35.27 -17.22 -21.01
CA ILE A 15 35.90 -17.86 -22.15
C ILE A 15 36.00 -19.39 -21.94
N LYS A 16 36.36 -19.82 -20.74
CA LYS A 16 36.43 -21.24 -20.39
C LYS A 16 35.06 -21.91 -20.54
N TYR A 17 34.01 -21.27 -20.05
CA TYR A 17 32.63 -21.75 -20.14
C TYR A 17 32.15 -21.82 -21.59
N LEU A 18 32.42 -20.80 -22.41
CA LEU A 18 32.12 -20.81 -23.84
C LEU A 18 32.82 -21.96 -24.58
N ILE A 19 34.07 -22.26 -24.25
CA ILE A 19 34.81 -23.41 -24.83
C ILE A 19 34.16 -24.73 -24.39
N GLN A 20 33.67 -24.82 -23.15
CA GLN A 20 32.95 -26.01 -22.67
C GLN A 20 31.62 -26.21 -23.42
N LEU A 21 30.84 -25.13 -23.63
CA LEU A 21 29.62 -25.16 -24.44
C LEU A 21 29.87 -25.61 -25.88
N ILE A 22 30.89 -25.07 -26.54
CA ILE A 22 31.27 -25.47 -27.92
C ILE A 22 31.63 -26.96 -27.99
N ASN A 23 32.26 -27.50 -26.95
CA ASN A 23 32.65 -28.90 -26.85
C ASN A 23 31.54 -29.82 -26.30
N SER A 24 30.31 -29.33 -26.11
CA SER A 24 29.17 -30.06 -25.51
C SER A 24 29.50 -30.68 -24.15
N LYS A 25 30.32 -29.99 -23.35
CA LYS A 25 30.67 -30.37 -21.95
C LYS A 25 29.94 -29.56 -20.90
N ALA A 26 29.15 -28.59 -21.31
CA ALA A 26 28.29 -27.78 -20.49
C ALA A 26 26.99 -27.51 -21.22
N ASP A 27 25.93 -27.27 -20.48
CA ASP A 27 24.61 -26.93 -21.03
C ASP A 27 24.42 -25.40 -21.06
N VAL A 28 23.46 -24.96 -21.87
CA VAL A 28 23.08 -23.54 -21.94
C VAL A 28 22.30 -23.17 -20.68
N ASP A 29 22.61 -22.01 -20.09
CA ASP A 29 21.91 -21.53 -18.91
C ASP A 29 20.42 -21.35 -19.19
N ASP A 30 19.60 -21.80 -18.25
CA ASP A 30 18.16 -21.58 -18.29
C ASP A 30 17.86 -20.13 -17.91
N ILE A 31 17.25 -19.37 -18.84
CA ILE A 31 16.92 -17.97 -18.67
C ILE A 31 15.83 -17.77 -17.61
N ASP A 32 14.93 -18.74 -17.44
CA ASP A 32 13.80 -18.64 -16.52
C ASP A 32 14.13 -19.13 -15.11
N HIS A 33 15.30 -19.69 -14.92
CA HIS A 33 15.80 -20.07 -13.61
C HIS A 33 16.01 -18.82 -12.73
N LEU A 34 15.54 -18.84 -11.45
CA LEU A 34 15.63 -17.69 -10.57
C LEU A 34 17.05 -17.32 -10.11
N SER A 35 18.06 -18.12 -10.42
CA SER A 35 19.46 -17.73 -10.31
C SER A 35 19.86 -16.69 -11.36
N ASN A 36 19.19 -16.68 -12.53
CA ASN A 36 19.42 -15.79 -13.65
C ASN A 36 18.43 -14.63 -13.72
N ARG A 37 17.35 -14.69 -12.92
CA ARG A 37 16.32 -13.65 -12.80
C ARG A 37 16.38 -13.04 -11.42
N ARG A 38 16.79 -11.77 -11.34
CA ARG A 38 16.84 -11.05 -10.08
C ARG A 38 15.75 -9.98 -9.99
N VAL A 39 15.42 -9.59 -8.78
CA VAL A 39 14.47 -8.53 -8.48
C VAL A 39 15.21 -7.21 -8.32
N ARG A 40 14.74 -6.18 -8.98
CA ARG A 40 15.17 -4.79 -8.76
C ARG A 40 14.24 -4.15 -7.74
N THR A 41 14.73 -4.01 -6.53
CA THR A 41 13.95 -3.41 -5.44
C THR A 41 13.70 -1.92 -5.65
N VAL A 42 12.72 -1.36 -4.94
CA VAL A 42 12.44 0.09 -4.96
C VAL A 42 13.68 0.89 -4.52
N GLY A 43 14.41 0.41 -3.52
CA GLY A 43 15.65 1.04 -3.05
C GLY A 43 16.72 1.13 -4.13
N GLU A 44 16.94 0.08 -4.91
CA GLU A 44 17.88 0.08 -6.04
C GLU A 44 17.44 1.07 -7.12
N GLN A 45 16.15 1.05 -7.49
CA GLN A 45 15.60 1.96 -8.50
C GLN A 45 15.73 3.42 -8.08
N LEU A 46 15.43 3.74 -6.82
CA LEU A 46 15.60 5.08 -6.25
C LEU A 46 17.08 5.50 -6.22
N SER A 47 17.99 4.61 -5.81
CA SER A 47 19.43 4.88 -5.83
C SER A 47 19.91 5.29 -7.22
N ASN A 48 19.44 4.61 -8.26
CA ASN A 48 19.75 4.97 -9.64
C ASN A 48 19.20 6.36 -10.02
N GLN A 49 17.97 6.71 -9.58
CA GLN A 49 17.40 8.04 -9.82
C GLN A 49 18.15 9.14 -9.05
N PHE A 50 18.55 8.89 -7.80
CA PHE A 50 19.41 9.79 -7.04
C PHE A 50 20.74 10.03 -7.75
N SER A 51 21.37 8.97 -8.25
CA SER A 51 22.64 9.08 -9.01
C SER A 51 22.48 9.96 -10.25
N VAL A 52 21.40 9.80 -11.02
CA VAL A 52 21.07 10.66 -12.16
C VAL A 52 20.86 12.11 -11.71
N GLY A 53 20.14 12.32 -10.62
CA GLY A 53 19.88 13.64 -10.05
C GLY A 53 21.17 14.34 -9.60
N PHE A 54 22.07 13.63 -8.93
CA PHE A 54 23.37 14.16 -8.50
C PHE A 54 24.29 14.48 -9.68
N VAL A 55 24.33 13.64 -10.70
CA VAL A 55 25.11 13.90 -11.93
C VAL A 55 24.62 15.19 -12.62
N ARG A 56 23.30 15.38 -12.74
CA ARG A 56 22.71 16.61 -13.29
C ARG A 56 23.04 17.83 -12.42
N MET A 57 22.93 17.71 -11.10
CA MET A 57 23.26 18.78 -10.16
C MET A 57 24.74 19.13 -10.23
N ALA A 58 25.64 18.15 -10.25
CA ALA A 58 27.09 18.38 -10.38
C ALA A 58 27.45 19.11 -11.69
N ARG A 59 26.77 18.73 -12.80
CA ARG A 59 26.93 19.45 -14.08
C ARG A 59 26.50 20.93 -13.95
N THR A 60 25.35 21.20 -13.37
CA THR A 60 24.83 22.56 -13.18
C THR A 60 25.76 23.39 -12.26
N ILE A 61 26.31 22.80 -11.20
CA ILE A 61 27.27 23.45 -10.32
C ILE A 61 28.53 23.81 -11.11
N ARG A 62 29.07 22.90 -11.90
CA ARG A 62 30.26 23.12 -12.74
C ARG A 62 30.02 24.27 -13.75
N GLU A 63 28.86 24.26 -14.41
CA GLU A 63 28.47 25.32 -15.35
C GLU A 63 28.35 26.68 -14.64
N ARG A 64 27.76 26.76 -13.46
CA ARG A 64 27.68 28.00 -12.66
C ARG A 64 29.02 28.48 -12.18
N MET A 65 29.90 27.60 -11.77
CA MET A 65 31.29 27.97 -11.37
C MET A 65 32.07 28.53 -12.54
N ASN A 66 31.91 27.99 -13.76
CA ASN A 66 32.63 28.49 -14.95
C ASN A 66 32.12 29.85 -15.45
N VAL A 67 30.86 30.17 -15.21
CA VAL A 67 30.26 31.45 -15.66
C VAL A 67 30.53 32.60 -14.71
N ARG A 68 30.76 32.35 -13.43
CA ARG A 68 30.98 33.37 -12.41
C ARG A 68 32.48 33.54 -12.13
N ASP A 69 33.12 34.40 -12.91
CA ASP A 69 34.50 34.82 -12.64
C ASP A 69 34.52 35.88 -11.52
N ASN A 70 35.30 35.64 -10.46
CA ASN A 70 35.66 36.57 -9.39
C ASN A 70 34.58 37.07 -8.41
N GLU A 71 33.41 36.45 -8.31
CA GLU A 71 32.45 36.75 -7.24
C GLU A 71 32.63 35.80 -6.04
N VAL A 72 32.45 36.32 -4.84
CA VAL A 72 32.36 35.52 -3.63
C VAL A 72 30.98 34.84 -3.62
N PHE A 73 30.93 33.54 -3.80
CA PHE A 73 29.70 32.78 -3.78
C PHE A 73 29.69 31.75 -2.64
N THR A 74 28.50 31.48 -2.14
CA THR A 74 28.27 30.45 -1.12
C THR A 74 27.82 29.13 -1.76
N PRO A 75 28.00 27.99 -1.09
CA PRO A 75 27.48 26.70 -1.59
C PRO A 75 25.97 26.71 -1.93
N VAL A 76 25.19 27.53 -1.21
CA VAL A 76 23.74 27.69 -1.43
C VAL A 76 23.45 28.30 -2.80
N ASP A 77 24.26 29.22 -3.28
CA ASP A 77 24.09 29.85 -4.59
C ASP A 77 24.40 28.93 -5.75
N LEU A 78 25.24 27.92 -5.53
CA LEU A 78 25.63 26.94 -6.53
C LEU A 78 24.67 25.76 -6.60
N ILE A 79 24.16 25.31 -5.45
CA ILE A 79 23.30 24.10 -5.34
C ILE A 79 21.85 24.43 -5.71
N ASN A 80 21.30 23.68 -6.65
CA ASN A 80 19.89 23.75 -6.99
C ASN A 80 19.18 22.44 -6.58
N ALA A 81 18.59 22.42 -5.39
CA ALA A 81 17.86 21.27 -4.86
C ALA A 81 16.66 20.85 -5.74
N LYS A 82 16.08 21.79 -6.51
CA LYS A 82 14.96 21.50 -7.41
C LYS A 82 15.32 20.49 -8.49
N THR A 83 16.59 20.41 -8.90
CA THR A 83 17.06 19.43 -9.88
C THR A 83 16.87 18.01 -9.36
N LEU A 84 17.23 17.76 -8.10
CA LEU A 84 17.07 16.45 -7.47
C LEU A 84 15.59 16.16 -7.23
N SER A 85 14.85 17.08 -6.62
CA SER A 85 13.42 16.93 -6.35
C SER A 85 12.61 16.64 -7.64
N SER A 86 12.96 17.27 -8.76
CA SER A 86 12.27 17.06 -10.03
C SER A 86 12.48 15.64 -10.58
N VAL A 87 13.68 15.06 -10.42
CA VAL A 87 13.97 13.68 -10.85
C VAL A 87 13.17 12.69 -10.02
N ILE A 88 13.14 12.86 -8.70
CA ILE A 88 12.38 11.98 -7.80
C ILE A 88 10.88 12.10 -8.05
N ASN A 89 10.35 13.31 -8.18
CA ASN A 89 8.93 13.52 -8.50
C ASN A 89 8.56 12.93 -9.87
N SER A 90 9.44 13.04 -10.87
CA SER A 90 9.23 12.41 -12.18
C SER A 90 9.20 10.88 -12.06
N PHE A 91 10.07 10.28 -11.26
CA PHE A 91 10.08 8.83 -11.05
C PHE A 91 8.75 8.36 -10.44
N PHE A 92 8.29 8.96 -9.34
CA PHE A 92 7.03 8.57 -8.72
C PHE A 92 5.79 8.93 -9.56
N GLY A 93 5.86 9.96 -10.38
CA GLY A 93 4.72 10.42 -11.20
C GLY A 93 4.58 9.73 -12.56
N THR A 94 5.67 9.24 -13.16
CA THR A 94 5.67 8.74 -14.55
C THR A 94 6.18 7.33 -14.73
N SER A 95 6.78 6.71 -13.71
CA SER A 95 7.25 5.33 -13.81
C SER A 95 6.08 4.35 -13.88
N GLN A 96 6.15 3.39 -14.80
CA GLN A 96 5.17 2.30 -14.92
C GLN A 96 5.11 1.42 -13.66
N LEU A 97 6.19 1.33 -12.91
CA LEU A 97 6.28 0.53 -11.68
C LEU A 97 5.79 1.28 -10.43
N SER A 98 5.72 2.61 -10.50
CA SER A 98 5.08 3.43 -9.47
C SER A 98 3.58 3.47 -9.74
N GLN A 99 2.81 2.72 -8.95
CA GLN A 99 1.37 2.54 -9.13
C GLN A 99 0.61 3.14 -7.96
N PHE A 100 -0.63 3.53 -8.23
CA PHE A 100 -1.56 3.94 -7.19
C PHE A 100 -1.88 2.73 -6.30
N MET A 101 -1.63 2.84 -5.00
CA MET A 101 -1.76 1.72 -4.08
C MET A 101 -3.20 1.21 -4.02
N ASP A 102 -3.38 -0.09 -4.18
CA ASP A 102 -4.65 -0.76 -3.92
C ASP A 102 -4.87 -0.84 -2.42
N GLN A 103 -5.90 -0.15 -1.95
CA GLN A 103 -6.16 0.10 -0.53
C GLN A 103 -7.64 -0.18 -0.16
N ILE A 104 -8.29 -1.07 -0.87
CA ILE A 104 -9.69 -1.45 -0.59
C ILE A 104 -9.78 -2.04 0.81
N ASN A 105 -8.91 -2.99 1.13
CA ASN A 105 -8.81 -3.68 2.41
C ASN A 105 -7.34 -3.94 2.78
N PRO A 106 -7.04 -4.37 4.02
CA PRO A 106 -5.67 -4.63 4.45
C PRO A 106 -4.92 -5.65 3.58
N LEU A 107 -5.62 -6.69 3.13
CA LEU A 107 -5.03 -7.73 2.29
C LEU A 107 -4.60 -7.18 0.93
N ALA A 108 -5.43 -6.35 0.30
CA ALA A 108 -5.11 -5.70 -0.98
C ALA A 108 -3.86 -4.83 -0.88
N GLU A 109 -3.69 -4.10 0.21
CA GLU A 109 -2.53 -3.27 0.47
C GLU A 109 -1.24 -4.09 0.59
N ILE A 110 -1.25 -5.14 1.41
CA ILE A 110 -0.08 -6.02 1.60
C ILE A 110 0.29 -6.74 0.30
N THR A 111 -0.68 -7.31 -0.38
CA THR A 111 -0.42 -8.04 -1.62
C THR A 111 0.11 -7.14 -2.71
N HIS A 112 -0.36 -5.88 -2.81
CA HIS A 112 0.19 -4.92 -3.75
C HIS A 112 1.66 -4.57 -3.45
N LYS A 113 2.01 -4.41 -2.17
CA LYS A 113 3.41 -4.14 -1.74
C LYS A 113 4.36 -5.31 -2.00
N ARG A 114 3.87 -6.54 -2.01
CA ARG A 114 4.65 -7.78 -2.25
C ARG A 114 4.60 -8.27 -3.69
N ARG A 115 4.07 -7.48 -4.61
CA ARG A 115 3.92 -7.85 -6.02
C ARG A 115 5.22 -7.63 -6.80
N LEU A 116 5.52 -8.59 -7.66
CA LEU A 116 6.64 -8.54 -8.60
C LEU A 116 6.10 -8.42 -10.02
N SER A 117 6.69 -7.54 -10.82
CA SER A 117 6.33 -7.33 -12.21
C SER A 117 7.51 -7.67 -13.12
N ALA A 118 7.27 -8.47 -14.15
CA ALA A 118 8.23 -8.71 -15.23
C ALA A 118 8.21 -7.59 -16.28
N LEU A 119 7.25 -6.66 -16.19
CA LEU A 119 7.04 -5.55 -17.12
C LEU A 119 7.80 -4.28 -16.66
N GLY A 120 7.91 -3.33 -17.57
CA GLY A 120 8.43 -2.00 -17.26
C GLY A 120 9.87 -1.77 -17.69
N PRO A 121 10.52 -0.70 -17.23
CA PRO A 121 11.89 -0.34 -17.61
C PRO A 121 12.90 -1.42 -17.21
N GLY A 122 13.60 -1.97 -18.18
CA GLY A 122 14.54 -3.09 -18.01
C GLY A 122 13.88 -4.46 -17.92
N GLY A 123 12.57 -4.56 -18.13
CA GLY A 123 11.79 -5.79 -18.20
C GLY A 123 11.27 -6.11 -19.59
N LEU A 124 10.27 -6.98 -19.67
CA LEU A 124 9.63 -7.44 -20.88
C LEU A 124 8.48 -6.53 -21.31
N SER A 125 8.12 -6.58 -22.59
CA SER A 125 6.83 -6.07 -23.08
C SER A 125 5.83 -7.23 -23.19
N ARG A 126 4.54 -6.94 -23.01
CA ARG A 126 3.47 -7.95 -23.08
C ARG A 126 3.51 -8.76 -24.37
N ASP A 127 3.73 -8.09 -25.49
CA ASP A 127 3.70 -8.69 -26.82
C ASP A 127 4.92 -9.60 -27.11
N ARG A 128 6.01 -9.39 -26.37
CA ARG A 128 7.25 -10.17 -26.52
C ARG A 128 7.37 -11.29 -25.49
N ALA A 129 6.50 -11.34 -24.49
CA ALA A 129 6.49 -12.37 -23.48
C ALA A 129 5.80 -13.64 -24.02
N GLY A 130 6.59 -14.68 -24.32
CA GLY A 130 6.12 -16.01 -24.70
C GLY A 130 5.49 -16.77 -23.53
N PHE A 131 5.08 -18.02 -23.80
CA PHE A 131 4.51 -18.90 -22.76
C PHE A 131 5.55 -19.28 -21.70
N GLU A 132 6.79 -19.51 -22.10
CA GLU A 132 7.88 -19.97 -21.22
C GLU A 132 8.09 -19.02 -20.02
N VAL A 133 8.08 -17.71 -20.25
CA VAL A 133 8.24 -16.71 -19.20
C VAL A 133 7.03 -16.63 -18.26
N ARG A 134 5.86 -17.07 -18.72
CA ARG A 134 4.59 -17.05 -17.98
C ARG A 134 4.34 -18.32 -17.18
N ASP A 135 5.05 -19.40 -17.52
CA ASP A 135 4.89 -20.69 -16.86
C ASP A 135 5.53 -20.71 -15.48
N VAL A 136 5.10 -21.66 -14.66
CA VAL A 136 5.68 -21.90 -13.33
C VAL A 136 6.94 -22.75 -13.52
N HIS A 137 8.06 -22.21 -13.08
CA HIS A 137 9.35 -22.91 -13.07
C HIS A 137 9.57 -23.62 -11.73
N TYR A 138 10.30 -24.74 -11.69
CA TYR A 138 10.55 -25.46 -10.43
C TYR A 138 11.27 -24.60 -9.37
N THR A 139 12.11 -23.64 -9.78
CA THR A 139 12.77 -22.68 -8.87
C THR A 139 11.82 -21.70 -8.21
N HIS A 140 10.57 -21.58 -8.67
CA HIS A 140 9.54 -20.76 -8.03
C HIS A 140 9.09 -21.30 -6.66
N TYR A 141 9.40 -22.55 -6.36
CA TYR A 141 9.03 -23.17 -5.08
C TYR A 141 9.52 -22.35 -3.89
N GLY A 142 8.61 -21.97 -3.00
CA GLY A 142 8.91 -21.15 -1.82
C GLY A 142 9.28 -19.69 -2.10
N ARG A 143 9.38 -19.26 -3.36
CA ARG A 143 9.80 -17.91 -3.78
C ARG A 143 8.67 -17.13 -4.42
N LEU A 144 8.06 -17.67 -5.46
CA LEU A 144 6.94 -17.08 -6.18
C LEU A 144 5.71 -17.97 -6.06
N CYS A 145 4.57 -17.39 -5.71
CA CYS A 145 3.33 -18.13 -5.59
C CYS A 145 2.85 -18.61 -6.99
N PRO A 146 2.58 -19.90 -7.18
CA PRO A 146 2.09 -20.41 -8.45
C PRO A 146 0.61 -20.13 -8.69
N ILE A 147 -0.14 -19.73 -7.66
CA ILE A 147 -1.60 -19.56 -7.69
C ILE A 147 -1.97 -18.08 -7.91
N GLU A 148 -1.33 -17.16 -7.18
CA GLU A 148 -1.69 -15.75 -7.22
C GLU A 148 -1.08 -15.06 -8.45
N SER A 149 -1.91 -14.80 -9.46
CA SER A 149 -1.57 -14.06 -10.67
C SER A 149 -2.81 -13.36 -11.22
N PRO A 150 -2.69 -12.24 -11.94
CA PRO A 150 -3.82 -11.65 -12.64
C PRO A 150 -4.39 -12.59 -13.70
N GLU A 151 -5.69 -12.48 -13.96
CA GLU A 151 -6.34 -13.09 -15.11
C GLU A 151 -6.19 -12.19 -16.35
N GLY A 152 -6.02 -12.80 -17.52
CA GLY A 152 -5.94 -12.06 -18.79
C GLY A 152 -4.52 -11.84 -19.31
N PRO A 153 -4.23 -10.74 -20.02
CA PRO A 153 -2.98 -10.55 -20.78
C PRO A 153 -1.72 -10.48 -19.91
N ASN A 154 -1.84 -10.22 -18.64
CA ASN A 154 -0.74 -10.14 -17.68
C ASN A 154 -0.48 -11.45 -16.90
N ILE A 155 -1.18 -12.52 -17.22
CA ILE A 155 -1.00 -13.81 -16.54
C ILE A 155 0.47 -14.25 -16.56
N GLY A 156 0.99 -14.68 -15.43
CA GLY A 156 2.40 -15.12 -15.28
C GLY A 156 3.45 -14.01 -15.32
N LEU A 157 3.11 -12.78 -15.78
CA LEU A 157 4.03 -11.64 -15.81
C LEU A 157 4.00 -10.82 -14.54
N ILE A 158 2.92 -10.92 -13.78
CA ILE A 158 2.76 -10.31 -12.47
C ILE A 158 2.63 -11.45 -11.47
N SER A 159 3.57 -11.53 -10.55
CA SER A 159 3.66 -12.58 -9.53
C SER A 159 3.65 -11.97 -8.13
N SER A 160 3.37 -12.78 -7.13
CA SER A 160 3.47 -12.40 -5.72
C SER A 160 4.52 -13.23 -5.01
N LEU A 161 5.24 -12.62 -4.06
CA LEU A 161 6.19 -13.33 -3.20
C LEU A 161 5.44 -14.32 -2.31
N CYS A 162 6.03 -15.50 -2.10
CA CYS A 162 5.58 -16.44 -1.08
C CYS A 162 5.71 -15.83 0.33
N VAL A 163 4.96 -16.39 1.29
CA VAL A 163 4.86 -15.87 2.67
C VAL A 163 6.23 -15.64 3.30
N TYR A 164 7.10 -16.64 3.24
CA TYR A 164 8.41 -16.59 3.90
C TYR A 164 9.56 -16.15 2.99
N ALA A 165 9.29 -15.84 1.72
CA ALA A 165 10.31 -15.42 0.78
C ALA A 165 10.88 -14.04 1.14
N LYS A 166 12.19 -13.90 1.01
CA LYS A 166 12.95 -12.65 1.18
C LYS A 166 13.74 -12.35 -0.09
N ILE A 167 14.14 -11.10 -0.23
CA ILE A 167 15.01 -10.65 -1.32
C ILE A 167 16.38 -10.36 -0.73
N SER A 168 17.41 -11.01 -1.26
CA SER A 168 18.80 -10.79 -0.83
C SER A 168 19.28 -9.38 -1.19
N PRO A 169 20.36 -8.88 -0.56
CA PRO A 169 20.98 -7.61 -0.95
C PRO A 169 21.41 -7.54 -2.43
N MET A 170 21.63 -8.70 -3.05
CA MET A 170 21.97 -8.83 -4.47
C MET A 170 20.75 -8.84 -5.40
N GLY A 171 19.54 -8.96 -4.84
CA GLY A 171 18.29 -8.97 -5.60
C GLY A 171 17.75 -10.37 -5.93
N PHE A 172 18.35 -11.45 -5.42
CA PHE A 172 17.82 -12.81 -5.60
C PHE A 172 16.77 -13.14 -4.55
N ILE A 173 15.77 -13.93 -4.95
CA ILE A 173 14.72 -14.36 -4.03
C ILE A 173 15.22 -15.59 -3.28
N GLU A 174 15.17 -15.52 -1.97
CA GLU A 174 15.59 -16.57 -1.05
C GLU A 174 14.40 -17.14 -0.29
N THR A 175 14.45 -18.44 0.01
CA THR A 175 13.43 -19.14 0.80
C THR A 175 14.09 -19.85 1.98
N PRO A 176 13.41 -19.94 3.15
CA PRO A 176 13.98 -20.56 4.33
C PRO A 176 13.88 -22.09 4.28
N TYR A 177 14.94 -22.75 4.76
CA TYR A 177 14.97 -24.19 4.96
C TYR A 177 15.62 -24.53 6.30
N ARG A 178 15.23 -25.68 6.87
CA ARG A 178 15.92 -26.32 7.98
C ARG A 178 17.03 -27.20 7.44
N LYS A 179 18.19 -27.17 8.06
CA LYS A 179 19.31 -28.04 7.70
C LYS A 179 19.08 -29.44 8.23
N VAL A 180 19.42 -30.46 7.44
CA VAL A 180 19.42 -31.85 7.84
C VAL A 180 20.85 -32.38 7.76
N GLU A 181 21.36 -32.93 8.86
CA GLU A 181 22.69 -33.55 8.91
C GLU A 181 22.57 -34.98 9.42
N ASN A 182 23.02 -35.95 8.62
CA ASN A 182 22.98 -37.37 8.94
C ASN A 182 21.58 -37.89 9.34
N GLY A 183 20.53 -37.40 8.69
CA GLY A 183 19.16 -37.80 8.99
C GLY A 183 18.54 -37.13 10.22
N GLN A 184 19.22 -36.20 10.85
CA GLN A 184 18.72 -35.41 11.98
C GLN A 184 18.45 -33.97 11.50
N ILE A 185 17.25 -33.48 11.79
CA ILE A 185 16.80 -32.14 11.48
C ILE A 185 17.20 -31.20 12.61
N ASP A 186 17.74 -30.06 12.29
CA ASP A 186 17.96 -28.99 13.25
C ASP A 186 16.61 -28.34 13.62
N MET A 187 16.16 -28.64 14.85
CA MET A 187 14.88 -28.11 15.37
C MET A 187 15.00 -26.70 15.94
N ASN A 188 16.20 -26.14 15.98
CA ASN A 188 16.43 -24.80 16.48
C ASN A 188 15.92 -23.75 15.48
N ASN A 189 14.98 -22.90 15.89
CA ASN A 189 14.43 -21.88 15.00
C ASN A 189 15.44 -20.78 14.62
N ASP A 190 16.52 -20.63 15.40
CA ASP A 190 17.58 -19.65 15.13
C ASP A 190 18.51 -20.09 14.00
N ASP A 191 18.54 -21.39 13.68
CA ASP A 191 19.39 -21.99 12.63
C ASP A 191 18.70 -22.13 11.27
N ILE A 192 17.49 -21.57 11.11
CA ILE A 192 16.80 -21.49 9.81
C ILE A 192 17.61 -20.60 8.88
N ARG A 193 18.04 -21.16 7.74
CA ARG A 193 18.81 -20.44 6.74
C ARG A 193 18.02 -20.18 5.49
N TYR A 194 18.29 -19.04 4.88
CA TYR A 194 17.72 -18.65 3.60
C TYR A 194 18.65 -19.07 2.46
N TYR A 195 18.09 -19.72 1.45
CA TYR A 195 18.81 -20.22 0.29
C TYR A 195 18.28 -19.59 -1.00
N SER A 196 19.19 -19.14 -1.84
CA SER A 196 18.87 -18.75 -3.22
C SER A 196 18.60 -19.97 -4.09
N ALA A 197 18.07 -19.76 -5.30
CA ALA A 197 17.82 -20.87 -6.22
C ALA A 197 19.11 -21.60 -6.67
N GLU A 198 20.22 -20.86 -6.78
CA GLU A 198 21.53 -21.43 -7.09
C GLU A 198 22.09 -22.29 -5.95
N GLU A 199 21.94 -21.83 -4.70
CA GLU A 199 22.41 -22.56 -3.52
C GLU A 199 21.58 -23.81 -3.23
N GLU A 200 20.32 -23.84 -3.66
CA GLU A 200 19.41 -24.98 -3.53
C GLU A 200 19.69 -26.06 -4.57
N GLU A 201 20.25 -25.69 -5.72
CA GLU A 201 20.46 -26.60 -6.83
C GLU A 201 21.35 -27.79 -6.43
N GLY A 202 20.92 -29.00 -6.79
CA GLY A 202 21.60 -30.25 -6.42
C GLY A 202 21.43 -30.67 -4.96
N LYS A 203 20.54 -30.02 -4.19
CA LYS A 203 20.19 -30.45 -2.82
C LYS A 203 18.85 -31.17 -2.82
N ILE A 204 18.76 -32.18 -1.97
CA ILE A 204 17.55 -32.97 -1.73
C ILE A 204 16.79 -32.33 -0.56
N VAL A 205 15.56 -31.89 -0.84
CA VAL A 205 14.72 -31.16 0.13
C VAL A 205 13.53 -32.01 0.52
N ALA A 206 13.40 -32.34 1.82
CA ALA A 206 12.27 -33.07 2.37
C ALA A 206 11.05 -32.15 2.56
N GLN A 207 9.85 -32.72 2.44
CA GLN A 207 8.60 -31.99 2.67
C GLN A 207 8.37 -31.70 4.16
N ALA A 208 7.78 -30.53 4.48
CA ALA A 208 7.49 -30.12 5.86
C ALA A 208 6.51 -31.02 6.62
N ASN A 209 5.67 -31.80 5.92
CA ASN A 209 4.67 -32.67 6.52
C ASN A 209 5.19 -34.10 6.84
N MET A 210 6.48 -34.36 6.65
CA MET A 210 7.05 -35.64 7.00
C MET A 210 6.99 -35.86 8.53
N PRO A 211 6.58 -37.05 8.99
CA PRO A 211 6.50 -37.33 10.41
C PRO A 211 7.92 -37.42 11.01
N ILE A 212 8.16 -36.60 12.01
CA ILE A 212 9.41 -36.50 12.79
C ILE A 212 9.13 -36.73 14.25
N ASP A 213 10.16 -37.14 14.99
CA ASP A 213 10.07 -37.29 16.43
C ASP A 213 10.54 -35.99 17.15
N ASP A 214 10.40 -35.93 18.48
CA ASP A 214 10.76 -34.74 19.27
C ASP A 214 12.27 -34.45 19.26
N GLU A 215 13.11 -35.40 18.86
CA GLU A 215 14.57 -35.24 18.74
C GLU A 215 14.99 -34.81 17.30
N GLY A 216 14.04 -34.66 16.38
CA GLY A 216 14.29 -34.25 15.01
C GLY A 216 14.67 -35.38 14.06
N HIS A 217 14.41 -36.65 14.38
CA HIS A 217 14.62 -37.77 13.47
C HIS A 217 13.36 -38.11 12.68
N PHE A 218 13.52 -38.54 11.42
CA PHE A 218 12.41 -39.02 10.60
C PHE A 218 11.91 -40.37 11.15
N LEU A 219 10.60 -40.49 11.39
CA LEU A 219 9.97 -41.74 11.83
C LEU A 219 10.04 -42.87 10.79
N GLN A 220 10.18 -42.51 9.50
CA GLN A 220 10.31 -43.43 8.38
C GLN A 220 11.59 -43.12 7.58
N PRO A 221 12.78 -43.51 8.08
CA PRO A 221 14.04 -43.07 7.48
C PRO A 221 14.31 -43.63 6.07
N ASP A 222 13.66 -44.75 5.69
CA ASP A 222 13.89 -45.40 4.39
C ASP A 222 12.97 -44.88 3.26
N ARG A 223 11.96 -44.04 3.57
CA ARG A 223 10.96 -43.61 2.60
C ARG A 223 10.54 -42.14 2.82
N ILE A 224 11.45 -41.24 2.54
CA ILE A 224 11.20 -39.81 2.64
C ILE A 224 10.84 -39.28 1.24
N LYS A 225 9.66 -38.64 1.15
CA LYS A 225 9.30 -37.88 -0.04
C LYS A 225 10.11 -36.60 -0.09
N ALA A 226 10.94 -36.46 -1.09
CA ALA A 226 11.80 -35.32 -1.27
C ALA A 226 11.64 -34.70 -2.66
N ARG A 227 12.23 -33.55 -2.83
CA ARG A 227 12.31 -32.81 -4.10
C ARG A 227 13.78 -32.59 -4.42
N GLU A 228 14.17 -32.87 -5.67
CA GLU A 228 15.48 -32.58 -6.24
C GLU A 228 15.26 -31.85 -7.58
N GLY A 229 15.46 -30.55 -7.61
CA GLY A 229 15.13 -29.74 -8.79
C GLY A 229 13.67 -29.91 -9.23
N ALA A 230 13.45 -30.45 -10.42
CA ALA A 230 12.13 -30.71 -10.98
C ALA A 230 11.56 -32.11 -10.60
N ASP A 231 12.36 -32.99 -10.06
CA ASP A 231 12.00 -34.39 -9.77
C ASP A 231 11.56 -34.57 -8.31
N PHE A 232 10.76 -35.60 -8.05
CA PHE A 232 10.24 -35.95 -6.72
C PHE A 232 10.65 -37.38 -6.33
N PRO A 233 11.92 -37.60 -6.00
CA PRO A 233 12.39 -38.93 -5.59
C PRO A 233 11.91 -39.31 -4.19
N VAL A 234 11.90 -40.62 -3.91
CA VAL A 234 11.80 -41.16 -2.57
C VAL A 234 13.18 -41.60 -2.14
N VAL A 235 13.69 -40.96 -1.10
CA VAL A 235 15.09 -41.08 -0.67
C VAL A 235 15.18 -41.57 0.78
N THR A 236 16.39 -41.91 1.21
CA THR A 236 16.71 -42.26 2.61
C THR A 236 17.03 -41.00 3.42
N ALA A 237 16.93 -41.06 4.73
CA ALA A 237 17.20 -39.95 5.64
C ALA A 237 18.63 -39.38 5.53
N GLU A 238 19.60 -40.24 5.17
CA GLU A 238 20.99 -39.82 5.00
C GLU A 238 21.25 -38.97 3.73
N GLU A 239 20.39 -39.11 2.71
CA GLU A 239 20.51 -38.39 1.47
C GLU A 239 19.86 -36.99 1.54
N VAL A 240 18.99 -36.75 2.52
CA VAL A 240 18.29 -35.46 2.69
C VAL A 240 19.25 -34.39 3.21
N ASN A 241 19.31 -33.27 2.51
CA ASN A 241 20.16 -32.13 2.87
C ASN A 241 19.37 -31.01 3.60
N LEU A 242 18.13 -30.78 3.17
CA LEU A 242 17.29 -29.69 3.65
C LEU A 242 15.86 -30.19 3.91
N MET A 243 15.11 -29.45 4.73
CA MET A 243 13.69 -29.68 4.95
C MET A 243 12.93 -28.36 4.88
N ASP A 244 11.74 -28.38 4.27
CA ASP A 244 10.83 -27.24 4.26
C ASP A 244 10.43 -26.83 5.68
N VAL A 245 10.28 -25.52 5.93
CA VAL A 245 9.92 -24.99 7.26
C VAL A 245 8.44 -25.22 7.54
N ALA A 246 7.57 -24.98 6.56
CA ALA A 246 6.13 -25.11 6.70
C ALA A 246 5.45 -25.46 5.37
N PRO A 247 4.29 -26.15 5.38
CA PRO A 247 3.58 -26.49 4.15
C PRO A 247 3.07 -25.30 3.34
N ASN A 248 2.75 -24.18 4.01
CA ASN A 248 2.27 -22.94 3.38
C ASN A 248 3.39 -22.11 2.75
N GLN A 249 4.63 -22.59 2.80
CA GLN A 249 5.80 -21.92 2.21
C GLN A 249 5.66 -21.66 0.71
N ILE A 250 4.91 -22.49 -0.01
CA ILE A 250 4.69 -22.38 -1.46
C ILE A 250 3.70 -21.30 -1.87
N ALA A 251 2.88 -20.82 -0.94
CA ALA A 251 1.77 -19.92 -1.23
C ALA A 251 2.10 -18.46 -0.87
N SER A 252 1.45 -17.53 -1.55
CA SER A 252 1.44 -16.11 -1.15
C SER A 252 0.54 -15.90 0.06
N ILE A 253 0.53 -14.70 0.62
CA ILE A 253 -0.34 -14.35 1.75
C ILE A 253 -1.81 -14.55 1.39
N ALA A 254 -2.26 -14.08 0.23
CA ALA A 254 -3.65 -14.25 -0.19
C ALA A 254 -4.03 -15.71 -0.40
N ALA A 255 -3.18 -16.50 -1.04
CA ALA A 255 -3.41 -17.94 -1.23
C ALA A 255 -3.39 -18.71 0.10
N SER A 256 -2.52 -18.31 1.04
CA SER A 256 -2.44 -18.94 2.38
C SER A 256 -3.65 -18.68 3.28
N LEU A 257 -4.48 -17.70 2.96
CA LEU A 257 -5.73 -17.44 3.67
C LEU A 257 -6.89 -18.34 3.24
N ILE A 258 -6.75 -19.12 2.17
CA ILE A 258 -7.79 -20.02 1.67
C ILE A 258 -7.75 -21.31 2.50
N PRO A 259 -8.80 -21.61 3.29
CA PRO A 259 -8.86 -22.85 4.03
C PRO A 259 -9.06 -24.03 3.06
N PHE A 260 -8.45 -25.18 3.36
CA PHE A 260 -8.49 -26.40 2.54
C PHE A 260 -8.03 -26.19 1.08
N LEU A 261 -7.03 -25.33 0.89
CA LEU A 261 -6.49 -25.00 -0.43
C LEU A 261 -6.09 -26.24 -1.24
N GLU A 262 -5.58 -27.27 -0.57
CA GLU A 262 -5.17 -28.53 -1.18
C GLU A 262 -6.30 -29.32 -1.87
N HIS A 263 -7.54 -29.01 -1.55
CA HIS A 263 -8.73 -29.64 -2.15
C HIS A 263 -9.30 -28.85 -3.34
N ASP A 264 -8.81 -27.63 -3.55
CA ASP A 264 -9.30 -26.75 -4.61
C ASP A 264 -8.47 -26.90 -5.89
N ASP A 265 -9.13 -26.76 -7.03
CA ASP A 265 -8.44 -26.61 -8.31
C ASP A 265 -7.67 -25.28 -8.36
N ALA A 266 -6.47 -25.31 -8.93
CA ALA A 266 -5.59 -24.13 -9.00
C ALA A 266 -6.27 -22.93 -9.68
N ASN A 267 -7.09 -23.15 -10.71
CA ASN A 267 -7.82 -22.08 -11.38
C ASN A 267 -8.82 -21.40 -10.46
N ARG A 268 -9.52 -22.17 -9.60
CA ARG A 268 -10.48 -21.62 -8.65
C ARG A 268 -9.81 -20.96 -7.46
N ALA A 269 -8.69 -21.48 -7.00
CA ALA A 269 -7.86 -20.86 -5.98
C ALA A 269 -7.32 -19.49 -6.45
N LEU A 270 -6.89 -19.38 -7.71
CA LEU A 270 -6.48 -18.12 -8.33
C LEU A 270 -7.63 -17.09 -8.30
N MET A 271 -8.82 -17.48 -8.76
CA MET A 271 -9.99 -16.60 -8.72
C MET A 271 -10.34 -16.18 -7.30
N GLY A 272 -10.35 -17.11 -6.34
CA GLY A 272 -10.62 -16.84 -4.93
C GLY A 272 -9.63 -15.88 -4.29
N SER A 273 -8.33 -16.05 -4.52
CA SER A 273 -7.30 -15.15 -4.02
C SER A 273 -7.45 -13.73 -4.60
N ASN A 274 -7.79 -13.62 -5.88
CA ASN A 274 -8.06 -12.33 -6.52
C ASN A 274 -9.33 -11.67 -5.95
N MET A 275 -10.40 -12.44 -5.66
CA MET A 275 -11.65 -11.90 -5.11
C MET A 275 -11.50 -11.42 -3.67
N MET A 276 -10.73 -12.09 -2.82
CA MET A 276 -10.49 -11.63 -1.44
C MET A 276 -9.91 -10.21 -1.39
N ARG A 277 -9.09 -9.82 -2.36
CA ARG A 277 -8.53 -8.46 -2.46
C ARG A 277 -9.55 -7.39 -2.82
N GLN A 278 -10.71 -7.76 -3.35
CA GLN A 278 -11.78 -6.85 -3.75
C GLN A 278 -12.85 -6.67 -2.66
N ALA A 279 -12.73 -7.36 -1.53
CA ALA A 279 -13.70 -7.29 -0.45
C ALA A 279 -13.74 -5.89 0.17
N VAL A 280 -14.92 -5.28 0.16
CA VAL A 280 -15.15 -3.95 0.75
C VAL A 280 -15.26 -4.07 2.27
N PRO A 281 -14.60 -3.20 3.05
CA PRO A 281 -14.75 -3.16 4.50
C PRO A 281 -16.19 -2.88 4.91
N LEU A 282 -16.75 -3.75 5.75
CA LEU A 282 -18.11 -3.61 6.26
C LEU A 282 -18.11 -2.82 7.58
N VAL A 283 -19.27 -2.27 7.94
CA VAL A 283 -19.46 -1.58 9.23
C VAL A 283 -19.27 -2.53 10.40
N THR A 284 -19.76 -3.76 10.24
CA THR A 284 -19.58 -4.85 11.22
C THR A 284 -19.04 -6.06 10.47
N THR A 285 -17.93 -6.60 10.92
CA THR A 285 -17.28 -7.77 10.34
C THR A 285 -17.26 -8.92 11.32
N ASP A 286 -17.15 -10.14 10.83
CA ASP A 286 -16.98 -11.34 11.65
C ASP A 286 -15.65 -12.00 11.31
N ALA A 287 -14.90 -12.41 12.33
CA ALA A 287 -13.75 -13.27 12.15
C ALA A 287 -14.18 -14.62 11.52
N PRO A 288 -13.38 -15.21 10.63
CA PRO A 288 -13.72 -16.46 10.00
C PRO A 288 -13.81 -17.59 11.04
N ILE A 289 -14.87 -18.41 10.97
CA ILE A 289 -15.03 -19.58 11.87
C ILE A 289 -13.97 -20.63 11.55
N VAL A 290 -13.67 -20.81 10.27
CA VAL A 290 -12.61 -21.70 9.78
C VAL A 290 -11.54 -20.83 9.14
N GLY A 291 -10.35 -20.82 9.71
CA GLY A 291 -9.21 -20.06 9.24
C GLY A 291 -7.96 -20.94 9.11
N THR A 292 -6.89 -20.37 8.59
CA THR A 292 -5.60 -21.05 8.38
C THR A 292 -4.58 -20.72 9.48
N GLY A 293 -4.86 -19.74 10.33
CA GLY A 293 -3.97 -19.27 11.39
C GLY A 293 -3.06 -18.11 11.00
N ILE A 294 -2.91 -17.81 9.71
CA ILE A 294 -2.07 -16.71 9.22
C ILE A 294 -2.76 -15.34 9.34
N GLU A 295 -4.05 -15.32 9.63
CA GLU A 295 -4.86 -14.09 9.71
C GLU A 295 -4.34 -13.10 10.74
N LYS A 296 -3.87 -13.60 11.90
CA LYS A 296 -3.30 -12.76 12.98
C LYS A 296 -1.97 -12.16 12.58
N ASP A 297 -1.08 -12.99 12.05
CA ASP A 297 0.25 -12.57 11.63
C ASP A 297 0.16 -11.52 10.52
N MET A 298 -0.73 -11.74 9.55
CA MET A 298 -0.99 -10.82 8.46
C MET A 298 -1.45 -9.44 8.97
N ILE A 299 -2.37 -9.39 9.93
CA ILE A 299 -2.84 -8.11 10.49
C ILE A 299 -1.75 -7.43 11.32
N SER A 300 -1.02 -8.18 12.14
CA SER A 300 0.11 -7.65 12.91
C SER A 300 1.16 -7.01 11.99
N ASP A 301 1.54 -7.69 10.92
CA ASP A 301 2.54 -7.22 9.97
C ASP A 301 2.04 -6.06 9.09
N SER A 302 0.73 -5.95 8.88
CA SER A 302 0.13 -4.84 8.15
C SER A 302 0.29 -3.48 8.86
N ARG A 303 0.50 -3.49 10.18
CA ARG A 303 0.57 -2.31 11.05
C ARG A 303 -0.65 -1.38 10.96
N ILE A 304 -1.80 -1.94 10.63
CA ILE A 304 -3.06 -1.19 10.55
C ILE A 304 -3.62 -0.95 11.95
N GLN A 305 -3.49 -1.94 12.81
CA GLN A 305 -3.86 -1.81 14.21
C GLN A 305 -2.76 -1.08 15.00
N ILE A 306 -3.18 -0.26 15.95
CA ILE A 306 -2.27 0.37 16.89
C ILE A 306 -2.03 -0.62 18.01
N VAL A 307 -0.77 -0.87 18.31
CA VAL A 307 -0.31 -1.75 19.39
C VAL A 307 0.45 -0.94 20.43
N ALA A 308 0.43 -1.40 21.68
CA ALA A 308 1.20 -0.78 22.75
C ALA A 308 2.71 -0.99 22.53
N GLU A 309 3.48 0.08 22.62
CA GLU A 309 4.94 0.07 22.44
C GLU A 309 5.69 -0.43 23.69
N GLY A 310 5.06 -0.33 24.85
CA GLY A 310 5.59 -0.73 26.15
C GLY A 310 4.47 -1.06 27.14
N ASP A 311 4.86 -1.43 28.34
CA ASP A 311 3.95 -1.63 29.44
C ASP A 311 3.51 -0.27 30.00
N GLY A 312 2.22 -0.11 30.34
CA GLY A 312 1.71 1.17 30.80
C GLY A 312 0.25 1.16 31.20
N GLU A 313 -0.29 2.35 31.43
CA GLU A 313 -1.68 2.57 31.82
C GLU A 313 -2.37 3.55 30.85
N VAL A 314 -3.59 3.22 30.42
CA VAL A 314 -4.42 4.07 29.59
C VAL A 314 -4.98 5.24 30.42
N THR A 315 -4.48 6.44 30.18
CA THR A 315 -4.92 7.64 30.89
C THR A 315 -6.20 8.23 30.31
N PHE A 316 -6.41 8.06 29.00
CA PHE A 316 -7.60 8.54 28.31
C PHE A 316 -7.86 7.69 27.07
N ALA A 317 -9.13 7.34 26.83
CA ALA A 317 -9.56 6.67 25.60
C ALA A 317 -10.92 7.20 25.16
N ASP A 318 -11.00 7.68 23.92
CA ASP A 318 -12.25 8.02 23.24
C ASP A 318 -12.22 7.56 21.77
N ALA A 319 -13.25 7.85 21.02
CA ALA A 319 -13.36 7.46 19.61
C ALA A 319 -12.34 8.17 18.68
N THR A 320 -11.61 9.17 19.16
CA THR A 320 -10.69 9.98 18.37
C THR A 320 -9.23 9.80 18.76
N LYS A 321 -8.96 9.46 20.00
CA LYS A 321 -7.59 9.31 20.52
C LYS A 321 -7.51 8.36 21.72
N ILE A 322 -6.36 7.74 21.88
CA ILE A 322 -5.93 6.98 23.05
C ILE A 322 -4.68 7.64 23.60
N GLN A 323 -4.62 7.83 24.92
CA GLN A 323 -3.43 8.33 25.60
C GLN A 323 -2.95 7.28 26.59
N ILE A 324 -1.66 6.95 26.53
CA ILE A 324 -1.05 5.94 27.37
C ILE A 324 0.17 6.55 28.06
N ARG A 325 0.27 6.34 29.36
CA ARG A 325 1.46 6.60 30.14
C ARG A 325 2.24 5.30 30.23
N TYR A 326 3.39 5.24 29.55
CA TYR A 326 4.26 4.07 29.58
C TYR A 326 5.16 4.07 30.83
N GLU A 327 5.40 2.88 31.38
CA GLU A 327 6.40 2.67 32.42
C GLU A 327 7.79 2.67 31.75
N ARG A 328 8.55 3.77 31.94
CA ARG A 328 9.90 3.92 31.38
C ARG A 328 10.92 4.09 32.49
N THR A 329 12.11 3.54 32.28
CA THR A 329 13.26 3.76 33.18
C THR A 329 13.79 5.20 33.03
N GLU A 330 14.50 5.72 34.05
CA GLU A 330 15.09 7.05 34.00
C GLU A 330 16.05 7.22 32.80
N ASP A 331 16.80 6.16 32.47
CA ASP A 331 17.72 6.15 31.35
C ASP A 331 17.00 6.21 30.00
N GLU A 332 15.86 5.53 29.86
CA GLU A 332 15.02 5.60 28.66
C GLU A 332 14.38 6.98 28.51
N ILE A 333 13.92 7.60 29.58
CA ILE A 333 13.35 8.95 29.56
C ILE A 333 14.41 9.99 29.09
N LEU A 334 15.65 9.83 29.54
CA LEU A 334 16.75 10.70 29.15
C LEU A 334 17.22 10.48 27.70
N ALA A 335 17.14 9.24 27.22
CA ALA A 335 17.61 8.89 25.87
C ALA A 335 16.57 9.15 24.77
N SER A 336 15.26 8.98 25.06
CA SER A 336 14.21 8.96 24.01
C SER A 336 13.66 10.32 23.70
N PHE A 337 13.83 11.41 24.26
CA PHE A 337 13.17 12.71 23.99
C PHE A 337 11.65 12.63 23.78
N GLU A 338 11.01 11.50 24.08
CA GLU A 338 9.59 11.31 23.90
C GLU A 338 8.82 11.80 25.13
N PRO A 339 7.58 12.27 24.94
CA PRO A 339 6.74 12.70 26.07
C PRO A 339 6.39 11.51 26.97
N GLU A 340 6.17 11.77 28.25
CA GLU A 340 5.76 10.76 29.24
C GLU A 340 4.44 10.06 28.86
N VAL A 341 3.53 10.82 28.26
CA VAL A 341 2.24 10.32 27.77
C VAL A 341 2.23 10.33 26.25
N THR A 342 2.15 9.16 25.66
CA THR A 342 2.03 9.01 24.21
C THR A 342 0.56 9.10 23.79
N THR A 343 0.28 9.92 22.77
CA THR A 343 -1.06 10.11 22.22
C THR A 343 -1.16 9.46 20.84
N TYR A 344 -2.09 8.53 20.70
CA TYR A 344 -2.43 7.90 19.44
C TYR A 344 -3.72 8.50 18.89
N GLU A 345 -3.67 9.15 17.75
CA GLU A 345 -4.84 9.66 17.05
C GLU A 345 -5.51 8.55 16.23
N LEU A 346 -6.81 8.37 16.41
CA LEU A 346 -7.59 7.34 15.72
C LEU A 346 -8.26 7.94 14.48
N PRO A 347 -7.92 7.45 13.27
CA PRO A 347 -8.62 7.89 12.07
C PRO A 347 -10.08 7.43 12.10
N ARG A 348 -11.00 8.35 11.82
CA ARG A 348 -12.43 8.07 11.63
C ARG A 348 -12.85 8.47 10.22
N TYR A 349 -13.49 7.57 9.51
CA TYR A 349 -13.97 7.79 8.16
C TYR A 349 -12.90 8.38 7.21
N ARG A 350 -11.64 7.96 7.38
CA ARG A 350 -10.57 8.38 6.48
C ARG A 350 -10.73 7.68 5.15
N ARG A 351 -10.76 8.46 4.06
CA ARG A 351 -10.84 7.94 2.70
C ARG A 351 -9.59 7.17 2.32
N THR A 352 -9.79 6.01 1.69
CA THR A 352 -8.74 5.27 0.99
C THR A 352 -8.66 5.66 -0.48
N ASN A 353 -7.66 5.15 -1.19
CA ASN A 353 -7.51 5.41 -2.62
C ASN A 353 -8.70 4.93 -3.46
N GLN A 354 -9.42 3.91 -3.03
CA GLN A 354 -10.61 3.35 -3.68
C GLN A 354 -11.92 3.83 -3.02
N ASN A 355 -11.89 4.95 -2.32
CA ASN A 355 -13.05 5.55 -1.67
C ASN A 355 -13.69 4.67 -0.57
N THR A 356 -12.98 3.67 -0.07
CA THR A 356 -13.41 2.93 1.13
C THR A 356 -13.05 3.71 2.39
N SER A 357 -13.63 3.34 3.53
CA SER A 357 -13.47 4.05 4.78
C SER A 357 -12.55 3.30 5.75
N ILE A 358 -11.55 3.97 6.27
CA ILE A 358 -10.75 3.51 7.40
C ILE A 358 -11.30 4.13 8.67
N THR A 359 -11.73 3.28 9.61
CA THR A 359 -12.16 3.70 10.94
C THR A 359 -11.55 2.77 11.97
N LEU A 360 -10.75 3.31 12.88
CA LEU A 360 -10.21 2.58 14.03
C LEU A 360 -11.09 2.83 15.25
N LYS A 361 -11.40 1.74 15.97
CA LYS A 361 -12.19 1.77 17.21
C LYS A 361 -11.30 1.36 18.37
N PRO A 362 -11.27 2.09 19.50
CA PRO A 362 -10.52 1.67 20.68
C PRO A 362 -11.16 0.42 21.28
N ILE A 363 -10.33 -0.51 21.72
CA ILE A 363 -10.75 -1.71 22.48
C ILE A 363 -10.54 -1.47 23.97
N VAL A 364 -9.55 -0.65 24.31
CA VAL A 364 -9.15 -0.36 25.69
C VAL A 364 -9.96 0.77 26.30
N LEU A 365 -10.17 0.71 27.60
CA LEU A 365 -10.87 1.73 28.39
C LEU A 365 -9.87 2.53 29.23
N THR A 366 -10.30 3.71 29.68
CA THR A 366 -9.50 4.54 30.60
C THR A 366 -9.29 3.81 31.93
N GLY A 367 -8.03 3.71 32.36
CA GLY A 367 -7.60 2.97 33.55
C GLY A 367 -7.15 1.54 33.30
N ASP A 368 -7.23 1.03 32.08
CA ASP A 368 -6.73 -0.30 31.73
C ASP A 368 -5.20 -0.31 31.74
N LYS A 369 -4.62 -1.39 32.25
CA LYS A 369 -3.21 -1.68 32.12
C LYS A 369 -2.96 -2.41 30.81
N VAL A 370 -1.95 -1.97 30.07
CA VAL A 370 -1.56 -2.53 28.78
C VAL A 370 -0.14 -3.07 28.85
N VAL A 371 0.11 -4.13 28.10
CA VAL A 371 1.40 -4.79 27.98
C VAL A 371 1.96 -4.55 26.58
N LYS A 372 3.29 -4.52 26.46
CA LYS A 372 3.97 -4.37 25.18
C LYS A 372 3.45 -5.36 24.14
N GLY A 373 3.09 -4.85 22.95
CA GLY A 373 2.52 -5.64 21.86
C GLY A 373 1.02 -5.91 21.96
N GLN A 374 0.34 -5.45 23.02
CA GLN A 374 -1.11 -5.55 23.13
C GLN A 374 -1.81 -4.68 22.10
N ILE A 375 -2.82 -5.23 21.42
CA ILE A 375 -3.65 -4.51 20.45
C ILE A 375 -4.55 -3.51 21.18
N LEU A 376 -4.51 -2.25 20.76
CA LEU A 376 -5.27 -1.15 21.36
C LEU A 376 -6.53 -0.81 20.58
N THR A 377 -6.54 -1.13 19.27
CA THR A 377 -7.63 -0.75 18.38
C THR A 377 -8.07 -1.88 17.49
N GLU A 378 -9.35 -1.93 17.18
CA GLU A 378 -9.89 -2.68 16.04
C GLU A 378 -10.04 -1.75 14.85
N GLY A 379 -9.56 -2.21 13.70
CA GLY A 379 -9.63 -1.45 12.45
C GLY A 379 -10.69 -1.97 11.50
N TYR A 380 -10.72 -1.38 10.30
CA TYR A 380 -11.53 -1.88 9.20
C TYR A 380 -11.09 -3.29 8.79
N SER A 381 -12.06 -4.15 8.51
CA SER A 381 -11.84 -5.56 8.15
C SER A 381 -11.03 -6.36 9.19
N THR A 382 -11.15 -6.03 10.46
CA THR A 382 -10.51 -6.77 11.56
C THR A 382 -11.48 -7.03 12.71
N GLN A 383 -11.36 -8.19 13.35
CA GLN A 383 -12.07 -8.54 14.58
C GLN A 383 -11.19 -9.44 15.43
N HIS A 384 -11.11 -9.15 16.73
CA HIS A 384 -10.28 -9.88 17.69
C HIS A 384 -8.80 -10.01 17.30
N GLY A 385 -8.27 -9.02 16.57
CA GLY A 385 -6.90 -9.03 16.06
C GLY A 385 -6.67 -9.93 14.84
N GLU A 386 -7.73 -10.47 14.26
CA GLU A 386 -7.70 -11.30 13.06
C GLU A 386 -8.30 -10.56 11.85
N LEU A 387 -7.91 -10.97 10.65
CA LEU A 387 -8.50 -10.47 9.43
C LEU A 387 -9.95 -10.95 9.31
N ALA A 388 -10.88 -10.01 9.14
CA ALA A 388 -12.30 -10.25 8.96
C ALA A 388 -12.79 -9.50 7.71
N LEU A 389 -12.72 -10.15 6.55
CA LEU A 389 -13.07 -9.53 5.26
C LEU A 389 -14.58 -9.44 5.01
N GLY A 390 -15.40 -10.15 5.79
CA GLY A 390 -16.84 -10.22 5.56
C GLY A 390 -17.62 -10.70 6.79
N ARG A 391 -18.69 -11.44 6.53
CA ARG A 391 -19.61 -11.99 7.53
C ARG A 391 -19.80 -13.48 7.35
N ASN A 392 -19.99 -14.20 8.44
CA ASN A 392 -20.31 -15.62 8.41
C ASN A 392 -21.81 -15.81 8.17
N LEU A 393 -22.18 -16.44 7.04
CA LEU A 393 -23.56 -16.66 6.65
C LEU A 393 -23.86 -18.15 6.46
N LYS A 394 -25.10 -18.56 6.76
CA LYS A 394 -25.58 -19.87 6.37
C LYS A 394 -25.91 -19.88 4.89
N VAL A 395 -25.35 -20.83 4.16
CA VAL A 395 -25.52 -20.99 2.71
C VAL A 395 -26.17 -22.35 2.43
N ALA A 396 -27.19 -22.37 1.55
CA ALA A 396 -27.77 -23.60 1.02
C ALA A 396 -27.33 -23.77 -0.43
N PHE A 397 -26.70 -24.90 -0.74
CA PHE A 397 -26.32 -25.29 -2.10
C PHE A 397 -27.43 -26.08 -2.75
N MET A 398 -28.32 -25.40 -3.45
CA MET A 398 -29.47 -26.04 -4.13
C MET A 398 -29.99 -25.17 -5.26
N PRO A 399 -30.60 -25.73 -6.32
CA PRO A 399 -31.34 -24.94 -7.30
C PRO A 399 -32.56 -24.29 -6.63
N TRP A 400 -32.80 -23.01 -6.90
CA TRP A 400 -33.92 -22.26 -6.34
C TRP A 400 -34.75 -21.58 -7.43
N LYS A 401 -35.82 -22.28 -7.90
CA LYS A 401 -36.81 -21.76 -8.87
C LYS A 401 -36.20 -21.08 -10.12
N GLY A 402 -34.96 -21.42 -10.48
CA GLY A 402 -34.21 -20.82 -11.58
C GLY A 402 -33.58 -19.44 -11.29
N TYR A 403 -33.80 -18.84 -10.11
CA TYR A 403 -33.25 -17.52 -9.78
C TYR A 403 -31.76 -17.53 -9.46
N ASN A 404 -31.18 -18.68 -9.20
CA ASN A 404 -29.75 -18.87 -8.98
C ASN A 404 -29.08 -19.62 -10.16
N PHE A 405 -29.58 -19.42 -11.37
CA PHE A 405 -28.98 -19.96 -12.59
C PHE A 405 -27.59 -19.36 -12.83
N GLU A 406 -26.63 -20.20 -13.20
CA GLU A 406 -25.19 -19.85 -13.32
C GLU A 406 -24.60 -19.32 -12.00
N ASP A 407 -24.02 -18.12 -12.00
CA ASP A 407 -23.36 -17.49 -10.84
C ASP A 407 -24.30 -16.61 -10.00
N ALA A 408 -25.61 -16.65 -10.26
CA ALA A 408 -26.59 -15.87 -9.52
C ALA A 408 -26.76 -16.41 -8.09
N ILE A 409 -26.86 -15.52 -7.12
CA ILE A 409 -27.05 -15.82 -5.71
C ILE A 409 -28.35 -15.20 -5.23
N VAL A 410 -29.21 -16.02 -4.59
CA VAL A 410 -30.42 -15.54 -3.93
C VAL A 410 -30.09 -15.23 -2.48
N ILE A 411 -30.31 -14.00 -2.06
CA ILE A 411 -30.05 -13.55 -0.69
C ILE A 411 -31.34 -13.39 0.12
N SER A 412 -31.25 -13.57 1.43
CA SER A 412 -32.35 -13.33 2.35
C SER A 412 -32.53 -11.81 2.58
N GLU A 413 -33.81 -11.37 2.70
CA GLU A 413 -34.16 -10.00 3.09
C GLU A 413 -33.56 -9.58 4.45
N ARG A 414 -33.27 -10.54 5.32
CA ARG A 414 -32.57 -10.32 6.58
C ARG A 414 -31.26 -9.54 6.41
N ILE A 415 -30.52 -9.82 5.32
CA ILE A 415 -29.22 -9.16 5.02
C ILE A 415 -29.40 -7.65 4.90
N GLN A 416 -30.46 -7.20 4.22
CA GLN A 416 -30.77 -5.78 4.10
C GLN A 416 -31.29 -5.20 5.41
N ARG A 417 -32.23 -5.88 6.08
CA ARG A 417 -32.91 -5.39 7.28
C ARG A 417 -31.95 -5.25 8.47
N GLU A 418 -30.97 -6.10 8.60
CA GLU A 418 -30.00 -6.11 9.70
C GLU A 418 -28.65 -5.44 9.32
N ASP A 419 -28.58 -4.76 8.18
CA ASP A 419 -27.37 -4.05 7.70
C ASP A 419 -26.11 -4.93 7.66
N ILE A 420 -26.27 -6.23 7.30
CA ILE A 420 -25.18 -7.22 7.38
C ILE A 420 -24.03 -6.87 6.43
N PHE A 421 -24.32 -6.44 5.21
CA PHE A 421 -23.34 -6.07 4.19
C PHE A 421 -23.22 -4.56 3.98
N THR A 422 -23.67 -3.76 4.92
CA THR A 422 -23.60 -2.30 4.84
C THR A 422 -22.14 -1.84 4.93
N SER A 423 -21.75 -0.98 4.02
CA SER A 423 -20.42 -0.39 3.92
C SER A 423 -20.50 1.13 3.85
N VAL A 424 -19.43 1.81 4.24
CA VAL A 424 -19.29 3.26 4.17
C VAL A 424 -18.26 3.60 3.12
N HIS A 425 -18.65 4.44 2.15
CA HIS A 425 -17.77 4.98 1.13
C HIS A 425 -17.56 6.47 1.37
N VAL A 426 -16.33 6.96 1.15
CA VAL A 426 -15.97 8.36 1.34
C VAL A 426 -15.49 8.93 0.02
N ASP A 427 -16.30 9.79 -0.59
CA ASP A 427 -15.97 10.48 -1.83
C ASP A 427 -15.38 11.86 -1.55
N GLU A 428 -14.39 12.26 -2.33
CA GLU A 428 -13.76 13.56 -2.25
C GLU A 428 -14.07 14.39 -3.50
N TYR A 429 -14.58 15.59 -3.27
CA TYR A 429 -14.89 16.55 -4.33
C TYR A 429 -13.97 17.76 -4.21
N ILE A 430 -13.18 18.01 -5.25
CA ILE A 430 -12.17 19.06 -5.27
C ILE A 430 -12.57 20.12 -6.31
N MET A 431 -12.51 21.38 -5.92
CA MET A 431 -12.70 22.52 -6.80
C MET A 431 -11.49 23.44 -6.74
N GLU A 432 -10.99 23.82 -7.89
CA GLU A 432 -9.90 24.78 -8.02
C GLU A 432 -10.42 26.12 -8.54
N VAL A 433 -9.96 27.20 -7.90
CA VAL A 433 -10.23 28.58 -8.33
C VAL A 433 -9.03 29.07 -9.12
N ARG A 434 -9.27 29.54 -10.33
CA ARG A 434 -8.22 29.93 -11.29
C ARG A 434 -8.33 31.39 -11.67
N ASP A 435 -7.18 31.98 -11.95
CA ASP A 435 -7.10 33.27 -12.62
C ASP A 435 -7.31 33.06 -14.12
N THR A 436 -8.40 33.57 -14.64
CA THR A 436 -8.70 33.51 -16.09
C THR A 436 -8.35 34.84 -16.77
N LYS A 437 -8.19 34.82 -18.10
CA LYS A 437 -7.93 36.03 -18.88
C LYS A 437 -9.10 37.05 -18.79
N ARG A 438 -10.26 36.62 -18.30
CA ARG A 438 -11.50 37.43 -18.19
C ARG A 438 -11.74 37.92 -16.76
N GLY A 439 -10.90 37.58 -15.82
CA GLY A 439 -10.98 37.89 -14.40
C GLY A 439 -10.76 36.67 -13.52
N VAL A 440 -10.71 36.90 -12.22
CA VAL A 440 -10.52 35.85 -11.21
C VAL A 440 -11.84 35.15 -10.97
N GLU A 441 -11.84 33.82 -10.90
CA GLU A 441 -12.99 33.04 -10.42
C GLU A 441 -13.16 33.30 -8.91
N GLU A 442 -14.38 33.26 -8.41
CA GLU A 442 -14.68 33.51 -7.00
C GLU A 442 -15.54 32.40 -6.41
N LEU A 443 -15.23 32.01 -5.18
CA LEU A 443 -16.08 31.13 -4.37
C LEU A 443 -17.11 31.98 -3.63
N THR A 444 -18.37 31.67 -3.82
CA THR A 444 -19.47 32.42 -3.19
C THR A 444 -20.73 31.56 -3.07
N SER A 445 -21.56 31.88 -2.08
CA SER A 445 -22.92 31.36 -1.96
C SER A 445 -23.93 32.11 -2.83
N ASP A 446 -23.57 33.32 -3.29
CA ASP A 446 -24.41 34.15 -4.16
C ASP A 446 -24.22 33.74 -5.64
N ILE A 447 -24.98 32.73 -6.07
CA ILE A 447 -24.90 32.13 -7.39
C ILE A 447 -26.09 32.61 -8.23
N PRO A 448 -25.87 33.14 -9.44
CA PRO A 448 -26.97 33.64 -10.29
C PRO A 448 -27.88 32.49 -10.75
N ASN A 449 -29.18 32.75 -10.80
CA ASN A 449 -30.22 31.83 -11.26
C ASN A 449 -30.39 30.56 -10.42
N VAL A 450 -30.01 30.58 -9.14
CA VAL A 450 -30.19 29.50 -8.17
C VAL A 450 -31.14 29.97 -7.06
N SER A 451 -32.05 29.09 -6.62
CA SER A 451 -32.96 29.39 -5.51
C SER A 451 -32.24 29.44 -4.18
N GLU A 452 -32.72 30.23 -3.22
CA GLU A 452 -32.19 30.29 -1.86
C GLU A 452 -32.21 28.93 -1.14
N ASP A 453 -33.18 28.09 -1.46
CA ASP A 453 -33.27 26.73 -0.91
C ASP A 453 -32.08 25.84 -1.30
N ALA A 454 -31.54 26.01 -2.52
CA ALA A 454 -30.41 25.24 -3.00
C ALA A 454 -29.06 25.72 -2.44
N THR A 455 -29.01 26.92 -1.87
CA THR A 455 -27.80 27.52 -1.27
C THR A 455 -27.84 27.58 0.27
N LYS A 456 -28.93 27.13 0.90
CA LYS A 456 -29.14 27.23 2.35
C LYS A 456 -28.07 26.55 3.21
N ASP A 457 -27.45 25.48 2.69
CA ASP A 457 -26.41 24.69 3.36
C ASP A 457 -24.99 25.16 3.00
N LEU A 458 -24.84 26.22 2.21
CA LEU A 458 -23.55 26.83 1.89
C LEU A 458 -23.14 27.86 2.96
N ASP A 459 -21.85 27.89 3.29
CA ASP A 459 -21.26 28.93 4.12
C ASP A 459 -20.98 30.22 3.31
N ALA A 460 -20.41 31.24 3.98
CA ALA A 460 -20.04 32.50 3.33
C ALA A 460 -18.99 32.35 2.21
N ASN A 461 -18.22 31.27 2.21
CA ASN A 461 -17.24 30.95 1.18
C ASN A 461 -17.83 30.06 0.08
N GLY A 462 -19.14 29.82 0.08
CA GLY A 462 -19.80 28.97 -0.90
C GLY A 462 -19.52 27.47 -0.73
N ILE A 463 -19.02 27.01 0.41
CA ILE A 463 -18.74 25.61 0.69
C ILE A 463 -19.85 25.03 1.55
N ILE A 464 -20.29 23.81 1.23
CA ILE A 464 -21.32 23.14 2.01
C ILE A 464 -20.86 22.87 3.46
N ARG A 465 -21.76 23.09 4.44
CA ARG A 465 -21.43 22.89 5.85
C ARG A 465 -21.26 21.42 6.22
N ILE A 466 -20.42 21.15 7.21
CA ILE A 466 -20.26 19.81 7.78
C ILE A 466 -21.58 19.36 8.42
N GLY A 467 -21.96 18.10 8.22
CA GLY A 467 -23.20 17.50 8.70
C GLY A 467 -24.43 17.76 7.80
N ALA A 468 -24.29 18.46 6.67
CA ALA A 468 -25.36 18.62 5.71
C ALA A 468 -25.67 17.29 5.00
N ASN A 469 -26.96 17.01 4.80
CA ASN A 469 -27.41 15.92 3.96
C ASN A 469 -27.38 16.35 2.51
N VAL A 470 -26.73 15.59 1.66
CA VAL A 470 -26.56 15.85 0.23
C VAL A 470 -27.50 14.98 -0.57
N HIS A 471 -28.21 15.59 -1.52
CA HIS A 471 -29.07 14.93 -2.49
C HIS A 471 -28.59 15.23 -3.92
N PRO A 472 -28.99 14.42 -4.90
CA PRO A 472 -28.66 14.69 -6.30
C PRO A 472 -29.06 16.10 -6.75
N GLY A 473 -28.11 16.83 -7.31
CA GLY A 473 -28.33 18.19 -7.80
C GLY A 473 -28.02 19.30 -6.80
N ASP A 474 -27.78 18.99 -5.51
CA ASP A 474 -27.36 19.99 -4.52
C ASP A 474 -25.99 20.58 -4.89
N ILE A 475 -25.78 21.83 -4.48
CA ILE A 475 -24.50 22.51 -4.70
C ILE A 475 -23.55 22.16 -3.56
N LEU A 476 -22.43 21.55 -3.91
CA LEU A 476 -21.38 21.22 -2.96
C LEU A 476 -20.40 22.39 -2.74
N ILE A 477 -20.00 23.04 -3.83
CA ILE A 477 -19.12 24.21 -3.81
C ILE A 477 -19.64 25.22 -4.83
N GLY A 478 -20.03 26.41 -4.34
CA GLY A 478 -20.47 27.51 -5.17
C GLY A 478 -19.29 28.25 -5.78
N LYS A 479 -19.23 28.33 -7.09
CA LYS A 479 -18.21 29.07 -7.85
C LYS A 479 -18.83 29.83 -8.98
N ILE A 480 -18.39 31.06 -9.19
CA ILE A 480 -18.76 31.90 -10.31
C ILE A 480 -17.53 32.21 -11.16
N THR A 481 -17.73 32.25 -12.47
CA THR A 481 -16.69 32.59 -13.44
C THR A 481 -17.13 33.83 -14.22
N PRO A 482 -16.28 34.88 -14.39
CA PRO A 482 -16.62 36.06 -15.16
C PRO A 482 -16.93 35.72 -16.63
N LYS A 483 -18.03 36.26 -17.17
CA LYS A 483 -18.29 36.27 -18.59
C LYS A 483 -17.39 37.30 -19.27
N GLY A 484 -16.94 37.03 -20.50
CA GLY A 484 -16.23 38.05 -21.29
C GLY A 484 -17.15 39.20 -21.66
N GLU A 485 -16.57 40.36 -21.91
CA GLU A 485 -17.27 41.50 -22.45
C GLU A 485 -17.89 41.12 -23.82
N SER A 486 -19.19 40.94 -23.83
CA SER A 486 -20.03 40.86 -25.02
C SER A 486 -21.18 41.83 -24.80
N ASP A 487 -21.63 42.52 -25.86
CA ASP A 487 -22.82 43.37 -25.76
C ASP A 487 -23.99 42.54 -25.21
N PRO A 488 -24.60 42.94 -24.08
CA PRO A 488 -25.65 42.16 -23.45
C PRO A 488 -26.87 42.06 -24.35
N SER A 489 -27.36 40.84 -24.56
CA SER A 489 -28.61 40.59 -25.28
C SER A 489 -29.80 41.28 -24.59
N PRO A 490 -30.91 41.57 -25.31
CA PRO A 490 -32.11 42.14 -24.67
C PRO A 490 -32.63 41.33 -23.49
N GLU A 491 -32.46 40.02 -23.54
CA GLU A 491 -32.83 39.08 -22.45
C GLU A 491 -31.89 39.21 -21.25
N GLU A 492 -30.58 39.40 -21.47
CA GLU A 492 -29.61 39.66 -20.40
C GLU A 492 -29.83 41.03 -19.75
N LYS A 493 -30.24 42.05 -20.49
CA LYS A 493 -30.65 43.38 -19.92
C LYS A 493 -31.85 43.22 -19.00
N LEU A 494 -32.81 42.39 -19.38
CA LEU A 494 -33.98 42.09 -18.55
C LEU A 494 -33.61 41.31 -17.29
N LEU A 495 -32.72 40.32 -17.39
CA LEU A 495 -32.20 39.57 -16.27
C LEU A 495 -31.41 40.43 -15.28
N ARG A 496 -30.59 41.38 -15.77
CA ARG A 496 -29.92 42.38 -14.91
C ARG A 496 -30.91 43.28 -14.17
N ALA A 497 -31.98 43.66 -14.79
CA ALA A 497 -33.02 44.51 -14.16
C ALA A 497 -33.82 43.77 -13.08
N ILE A 498 -33.97 42.44 -13.18
CA ILE A 498 -34.74 41.61 -12.24
C ILE A 498 -33.86 41.06 -11.11
N PHE A 499 -32.68 40.60 -11.43
CA PHE A 499 -31.79 39.88 -10.51
C PHE A 499 -30.51 40.63 -10.11
N GLY A 500 -30.35 41.90 -10.50
CA GLY A 500 -29.21 42.76 -10.20
C GLY A 500 -28.04 42.62 -11.18
N ASP A 501 -27.07 43.54 -11.08
CA ASP A 501 -25.96 43.67 -12.03
C ASP A 501 -25.05 42.43 -12.14
N LYS A 502 -24.91 41.68 -11.07
CA LYS A 502 -24.09 40.44 -11.05
C LYS A 502 -24.65 39.33 -11.96
N ALA A 503 -25.95 39.25 -12.16
CA ALA A 503 -26.58 38.18 -12.95
C ALA A 503 -26.20 38.16 -14.43
N GLY A 504 -25.73 39.30 -14.98
CA GLY A 504 -25.28 39.41 -16.36
C GLY A 504 -23.80 39.16 -16.61
N ASP A 505 -22.96 39.36 -15.61
CA ASP A 505 -21.49 39.42 -15.78
C ASP A 505 -20.78 38.12 -15.40
N VAL A 506 -21.44 37.21 -14.71
CA VAL A 506 -20.85 35.96 -14.24
C VAL A 506 -21.68 34.75 -14.70
N LYS A 507 -21.00 33.62 -14.81
CA LYS A 507 -21.57 32.30 -15.11
C LYS A 507 -21.42 31.37 -13.92
N ASP A 508 -22.46 30.60 -13.62
CA ASP A 508 -22.41 29.51 -12.66
C ASP A 508 -21.41 28.41 -13.12
N ALA A 509 -20.40 28.16 -12.31
CA ALA A 509 -19.40 27.11 -12.47
C ALA A 509 -19.31 26.24 -11.20
N SER A 510 -20.40 26.19 -10.43
CA SER A 510 -20.48 25.46 -9.18
C SER A 510 -20.37 23.96 -9.37
N LEU A 511 -19.80 23.29 -8.39
CA LEU A 511 -19.75 21.83 -8.31
C LEU A 511 -21.05 21.32 -7.69
N LYS A 512 -21.79 20.56 -8.46
CA LYS A 512 -23.08 19.98 -8.05
C LYS A 512 -22.94 18.49 -7.78
N ALA A 513 -23.76 18.00 -6.86
CA ALA A 513 -23.87 16.58 -6.55
C ALA A 513 -24.32 15.78 -7.78
N GLN A 514 -23.66 14.66 -8.04
CA GLN A 514 -23.98 13.75 -9.13
C GLN A 514 -25.36 13.09 -8.91
N PRO A 515 -26.03 12.59 -9.97
CA PRO A 515 -27.39 12.03 -9.86
C PRO A 515 -27.54 10.85 -8.89
N SER A 516 -26.46 10.13 -8.59
CA SER A 516 -26.48 8.98 -7.68
C SER A 516 -25.96 9.31 -6.27
N LEU A 517 -25.57 10.55 -6.01
CA LEU A 517 -24.97 10.93 -4.75
C LEU A 517 -26.03 11.17 -3.66
N HIS A 518 -26.00 10.35 -2.63
CA HIS A 518 -26.75 10.54 -1.38
C HIS A 518 -25.78 10.33 -0.22
N GLY A 519 -25.66 11.31 0.66
CA GLY A 519 -24.71 11.19 1.74
C GLY A 519 -24.72 12.35 2.72
N VAL A 520 -23.76 12.36 3.62
CA VAL A 520 -23.58 13.39 4.64
C VAL A 520 -22.16 13.94 4.53
N VAL A 521 -22.01 15.26 4.58
CA VAL A 521 -20.71 15.93 4.55
C VAL A 521 -19.98 15.68 5.87
N ILE A 522 -18.81 15.03 5.82
CA ILE A 522 -18.00 14.70 7.01
C ILE A 522 -16.93 15.74 7.29
N ASP A 523 -16.28 16.28 6.25
CA ASP A 523 -15.21 17.27 6.40
C ASP A 523 -15.18 18.23 5.22
N THR A 524 -14.72 19.45 5.45
CA THR A 524 -14.50 20.46 4.41
C THR A 524 -13.18 21.17 4.65
N ARG A 525 -12.41 21.43 3.60
CA ARG A 525 -11.13 22.10 3.70
C ARG A 525 -11.00 23.19 2.63
N LEU A 526 -10.70 24.40 3.09
CA LEU A 526 -10.41 25.53 2.22
C LEU A 526 -8.92 25.85 2.26
N TYR A 527 -8.26 25.75 1.12
CA TYR A 527 -6.86 26.15 0.96
C TYR A 527 -6.79 27.46 0.19
N SER A 528 -6.19 28.48 0.77
CA SER A 528 -5.96 29.77 0.09
C SER A 528 -4.47 30.10 0.08
N ARG A 529 -4.02 30.72 -1.03
CA ARG A 529 -2.71 31.35 -1.05
C ARG A 529 -2.79 32.68 -0.33
N ALA A 530 -1.78 33.01 0.48
CA ALA A 530 -1.68 34.31 1.12
C ALA A 530 -1.66 35.42 0.05
N ASN A 531 -2.63 36.30 0.08
CA ASN A 531 -2.66 37.48 -0.78
C ASN A 531 -1.55 38.44 -0.36
N LYS A 532 -0.49 38.56 -1.17
CA LYS A 532 0.64 39.43 -0.89
C LYS A 532 0.29 40.94 -0.90
N GLU A 533 -0.89 41.29 -1.37
CA GLU A 533 -1.29 42.70 -1.64
C GLU A 533 -2.12 43.35 -0.53
N GLY A 534 -2.59 42.63 0.48
CA GLY A 534 -3.41 43.21 1.55
C GLY A 534 -2.65 43.41 2.87
N LYS A 535 -2.68 44.64 3.44
CA LYS A 535 -2.11 44.92 4.79
C LYS A 535 -2.73 44.03 5.88
N LYS A 536 -4.02 43.66 5.76
CA LYS A 536 -4.72 42.76 6.68
C LYS A 536 -4.25 41.30 6.58
N GLY A 537 -3.93 40.81 5.39
CA GLY A 537 -3.41 39.44 5.18
C GLY A 537 -2.02 39.27 5.80
N LYS A 538 -1.13 40.25 5.62
CA LYS A 538 0.22 40.25 6.22
C LYS A 538 0.21 40.29 7.74
N SER A 539 -0.76 40.97 8.34
CA SER A 539 -0.91 41.03 9.81
C SER A 539 -1.42 39.70 10.38
N ALA A 540 -2.36 39.03 9.70
CA ALA A 540 -2.87 37.72 10.11
C ALA A 540 -1.81 36.62 9.95
N GLU A 541 -1.07 36.62 8.85
CA GLU A 541 0.04 35.70 8.60
C GLU A 541 1.15 35.87 9.65
N LYS A 542 1.50 37.12 9.96
CA LYS A 542 2.50 37.42 11.00
C LYS A 542 2.05 36.95 12.37
N ALA A 543 0.78 37.11 12.74
CA ALA A 543 0.24 36.63 14.00
C ALA A 543 0.20 35.09 14.08
N GLN A 544 -0.02 34.38 12.95
CA GLN A 544 0.07 32.92 12.90
C GLN A 544 1.52 32.44 13.01
N LEU A 545 2.47 33.10 12.35
CA LEU A 545 3.88 32.79 12.47
C LEU A 545 4.39 33.01 13.89
N GLU A 546 4.02 34.13 14.54
CA GLU A 546 4.38 34.41 15.93
C GLU A 546 3.86 33.31 16.89
N LYS A 547 2.62 32.82 16.70
CA LYS A 547 2.08 31.70 17.50
C LYS A 547 2.82 30.38 17.27
N LEU A 548 3.22 30.09 16.03
CA LEU A 548 4.04 28.93 15.71
C LEU A 548 5.43 29.04 16.32
N ASP A 549 6.05 30.21 16.22
CA ASP A 549 7.37 30.47 16.80
C ASP A 549 7.34 30.36 18.34
N GLU A 550 6.30 30.86 19.02
CA GLU A 550 6.10 30.69 20.46
C GLU A 550 5.93 29.21 20.84
N LYS A 551 5.16 28.43 20.07
CA LYS A 551 4.99 26.99 20.30
C LYS A 551 6.30 26.24 20.17
N PHE A 552 7.04 26.45 19.09
CA PHE A 552 8.34 25.81 18.89
C PHE A 552 9.41 26.29 19.87
N ALA A 553 9.38 27.54 20.28
CA ALA A 553 10.29 28.03 21.33
C ALA A 553 10.04 27.36 22.67
N ALA A 554 8.76 27.08 23.00
CA ALA A 554 8.41 26.35 24.21
C ALA A 554 8.89 24.88 24.14
N GLU A 555 8.71 24.20 23.01
CA GLU A 555 9.19 22.84 22.78
C GLU A 555 10.73 22.76 22.83
N ILE A 556 11.43 23.70 22.18
CA ILE A 556 12.89 23.79 22.23
C ILE A 556 13.39 24.03 23.66
N SER A 557 12.72 24.91 24.41
CA SER A 557 13.06 25.18 25.82
C SER A 557 12.89 23.94 26.70
N GLU A 558 11.87 23.14 26.45
CA GLU A 558 11.65 21.89 27.17
C GLU A 558 12.73 20.84 26.83
N LEU A 559 13.03 20.66 25.54
CA LEU A 559 14.09 19.76 25.07
C LEU A 559 15.49 20.20 25.57
N THR A 560 15.74 21.50 25.71
CA THR A 560 17.03 22.02 26.23
C THR A 560 17.17 21.81 27.74
N LYS A 561 16.06 21.66 28.48
CA LYS A 561 16.06 21.36 29.92
C LYS A 561 16.27 19.88 30.22
N ARG A 562 15.92 19.00 29.29
CA ARG A 562 16.22 17.58 29.34
C ARG A 562 17.66 17.33 28.93
#